data_0f46ebb2e9361bb40f22ccabc64020f7
#
_entry.id   0f46ebb2e9361bb40f22ccabc64020f7
#
_cell.length_a   1.000
_cell.length_b   1.000
_cell.length_c   1.000
_cell.angle_alpha   90.00
_cell.angle_beta   90.00
_cell.angle_gamma   90.00
#
_symmetry.space_group_name_H-M   'P 1'
#
loop_
_entity.id
_entity.type
_entity.pdbx_description
1 polymer ?
#
loop_
_entity_poly.entity_id
_entity_poly.type
_entity_poly.pdbx_seq_one_letter_code
_entity_poly.pdbx_strand_id
1 'polypeptide(L)'
;MRPIGRIALALLLAAPLSVPALAVEPEAPQALITPYEAIRIAIQTKLSAKFTTTTEHKKDEQGALVEYYAVPNQKLLWVDENGLTERGKAVMAEIAQADDYGLRASDYELPDVASFNGSATNAADWLAEAEIKISYAALDYAYDARGGRIVPTRLSPNLDPDLALPKPTEVIESIAIRSDPAAYLRSFQPDQPQFEALRQKLVALRGGKAETEKPAIVIPDGPLLKLGVEHEQVALLRKRLDMPLETPDGTPIEQIKFDEEVRDAVRHFQLAHGAVPDGMVGNGTRHLLNGGPRPHHGGSPAQVRSLLINMERWRWLPHDLGAFYVTVNIPEFMLRVVEDDTAVFTTRVVVGKTDKQTPVFSKDMQEVVFGPFWNVPTSIKIEEIRPYLRQEAAWFFGGGGWNTAVFQRHNLRVKIGGREVDPGAVDWNRFDIRNTEIYQPPGPGNVLGKVKFV
;
A
#
# COMPACT_ATOMS: atom_id res chain seq x y z
N MET A 1 -53.32 -87.94 -34.51
CA MET A 1 -53.32 -88.62 -35.84
C MET A 1 -52.73 -87.69 -36.86
N ARG A 2 -51.62 -88.07 -37.49
CA ARG A 2 -51.03 -87.44 -38.68
C ARG A 2 -51.92 -87.71 -39.88
N PRO A 3 -51.87 -86.97 -40.98
CA PRO A 3 -50.89 -87.14 -42.07
C PRO A 3 -50.42 -85.86 -42.71
N ILE A 4 -49.15 -85.84 -43.09
CA ILE A 4 -48.46 -86.04 -44.38
C ILE A 4 -49.09 -85.26 -45.58
N GLY A 5 -48.35 -84.34 -46.14
CA GLY A 5 -48.68 -83.83 -47.44
C GLY A 5 -47.83 -82.73 -48.06
N ARG A 6 -46.90 -83.13 -48.86
CA ARG A 6 -46.41 -82.60 -50.14
C ARG A 6 -45.55 -81.36 -50.18
N ILE A 7 -44.30 -81.54 -50.55
CA ILE A 7 -43.25 -80.65 -51.04
C ILE A 7 -43.65 -80.14 -52.44
N ALA A 8 -43.68 -78.85 -52.63
CA ALA A 8 -43.68 -78.20 -53.94
C ALA A 8 -42.41 -77.38 -54.06
N LEU A 9 -41.56 -77.75 -55.00
CA LEU A 9 -40.31 -77.10 -55.39
C LEU A 9 -40.66 -75.95 -56.28
N ALA A 10 -40.49 -74.69 -55.82
CA ALA A 10 -40.61 -73.45 -56.60
C ALA A 10 -39.23 -72.93 -56.97
N LEU A 11 -38.87 -72.91 -58.24
CA LEU A 11 -37.68 -72.21 -58.81
C LEU A 11 -37.84 -70.77 -58.60
N LEU A 12 -36.99 -70.14 -57.78
CA LEU A 12 -36.87 -68.70 -57.69
C LEU A 12 -35.81 -68.21 -58.67
N LEU A 13 -36.20 -67.49 -59.67
CA LEU A 13 -35.35 -66.66 -60.52
C LEU A 13 -34.73 -65.50 -59.70
N ALA A 14 -33.40 -65.48 -59.54
CA ALA A 14 -32.69 -64.43 -58.95
C ALA A 14 -32.66 -63.19 -59.87
N ALA A 15 -33.39 -62.13 -59.50
CA ALA A 15 -33.19 -60.83 -60.07
C ALA A 15 -32.02 -60.09 -59.36
N PRO A 16 -31.16 -59.36 -60.03
CA PRO A 16 -30.07 -58.62 -59.37
C PRO A 16 -30.67 -57.49 -58.59
N LEU A 17 -30.48 -57.46 -57.25
CA LEU A 17 -30.72 -56.34 -56.37
C LEU A 17 -29.68 -55.22 -56.67
N SER A 18 -30.09 -54.21 -57.37
CA SER A 18 -29.35 -52.96 -57.45
C SER A 18 -29.38 -52.29 -56.05
N VAL A 19 -28.26 -52.30 -55.33
CA VAL A 19 -28.06 -51.51 -54.11
C VAL A 19 -28.01 -50.05 -54.51
N PRO A 20 -28.91 -49.15 -54.00
CA PRO A 20 -28.78 -47.74 -54.26
C PRO A 20 -27.46 -47.27 -53.60
N ALA A 21 -26.58 -46.65 -54.39
CA ALA A 21 -25.41 -45.96 -53.87
C ALA A 21 -25.93 -44.91 -52.86
N LEU A 22 -25.59 -45.09 -51.57
CA LEU A 22 -25.74 -44.04 -50.57
C LEU A 22 -24.99 -42.83 -51.12
N ALA A 23 -25.71 -41.79 -51.50
CA ALA A 23 -25.14 -40.49 -51.78
C ALA A 23 -24.47 -40.02 -50.48
N VAL A 24 -23.14 -39.99 -50.45
CA VAL A 24 -22.38 -39.27 -49.39
C VAL A 24 -22.80 -37.83 -49.49
N GLU A 25 -23.61 -37.36 -48.55
CA GLU A 25 -23.86 -35.92 -48.39
C GLU A 25 -22.50 -35.24 -48.32
N PRO A 26 -22.27 -34.19 -49.15
CA PRO A 26 -21.02 -33.43 -49.02
C PRO A 26 -20.93 -32.91 -47.59
N GLU A 27 -19.89 -33.29 -46.88
CA GLU A 27 -19.54 -32.71 -45.58
C GLU A 27 -19.64 -31.20 -45.72
N ALA A 28 -20.50 -30.56 -44.91
CA ALA A 28 -20.62 -29.12 -44.90
C ALA A 28 -19.20 -28.51 -44.71
N PRO A 29 -18.84 -27.53 -45.50
CA PRO A 29 -17.50 -26.96 -45.41
C PRO A 29 -17.25 -26.54 -43.96
N GLN A 30 -16.25 -27.14 -43.36
CA GLN A 30 -15.81 -26.74 -42.04
C GLN A 30 -15.55 -25.24 -42.11
N ALA A 31 -16.33 -24.47 -41.35
CA ALA A 31 -16.16 -23.02 -41.29
C ALA A 31 -14.71 -22.76 -40.86
N LEU A 32 -13.95 -22.11 -41.76
CA LEU A 32 -12.57 -21.72 -41.44
C LEU A 32 -12.61 -20.77 -40.26
N ILE A 33 -12.08 -21.23 -39.13
CA ILE A 33 -11.96 -20.43 -37.89
C ILE A 33 -11.09 -19.20 -38.26
N THR A 34 -11.61 -18.01 -38.06
CA THR A 34 -10.81 -16.78 -38.24
C THR A 34 -9.71 -16.68 -37.22
N PRO A 35 -8.59 -15.99 -37.49
CA PRO A 35 -7.54 -15.76 -36.51
C PRO A 35 -8.08 -15.16 -35.20
N TYR A 36 -9.00 -14.22 -35.29
CA TYR A 36 -9.67 -13.62 -34.12
C TYR A 36 -10.44 -14.66 -33.28
N GLU A 37 -11.19 -15.52 -33.95
CA GLU A 37 -11.95 -16.57 -33.26
C GLU A 37 -11.02 -17.60 -32.61
N ALA A 38 -9.89 -17.94 -33.24
CA ALA A 38 -8.88 -18.81 -32.68
C ALA A 38 -8.29 -18.23 -31.39
N ILE A 39 -8.01 -16.94 -31.33
CA ILE A 39 -7.54 -16.25 -30.13
C ILE A 39 -8.60 -16.34 -29.02
N ARG A 40 -9.87 -16.06 -29.35
CA ARG A 40 -10.97 -16.11 -28.39
C ARG A 40 -11.15 -17.50 -27.76
N ILE A 41 -11.12 -18.54 -28.60
CA ILE A 41 -11.21 -19.94 -28.15
C ILE A 41 -10.05 -20.26 -27.20
N ALA A 42 -8.84 -19.82 -27.54
CA ALA A 42 -7.67 -20.02 -26.71
C ALA A 42 -7.81 -19.30 -25.35
N ILE A 43 -8.31 -18.05 -25.32
CA ILE A 43 -8.60 -17.31 -24.09
C ILE A 43 -9.59 -18.07 -23.22
N GLN A 44 -10.72 -18.45 -23.77
CA GLN A 44 -11.77 -19.18 -23.03
C GLN A 44 -11.25 -20.52 -22.46
N THR A 45 -10.47 -21.23 -23.27
CA THR A 45 -9.84 -22.49 -22.84
C THR A 45 -8.90 -22.29 -21.66
N LYS A 46 -8.02 -21.28 -21.74
CA LYS A 46 -7.06 -20.95 -20.66
C LYS A 46 -7.78 -20.48 -19.38
N LEU A 47 -8.79 -19.62 -19.49
CA LEU A 47 -9.56 -19.12 -18.35
C LEU A 47 -10.44 -20.21 -17.70
N SER A 48 -10.85 -21.23 -18.46
CA SER A 48 -11.62 -22.38 -17.94
C SER A 48 -10.74 -23.38 -17.18
N ALA A 49 -9.41 -23.31 -17.31
CA ALA A 49 -8.50 -24.16 -16.57
C ALA A 49 -8.64 -23.90 -15.06
N LYS A 50 -8.62 -24.99 -14.26
CA LYS A 50 -8.74 -24.88 -12.81
C LYS A 50 -7.61 -24.03 -12.24
N PHE A 51 -7.96 -22.88 -11.70
CA PHE A 51 -7.03 -22.02 -11.00
C PHE A 51 -6.63 -22.66 -9.67
N THR A 52 -5.33 -22.71 -9.38
CA THR A 52 -4.79 -23.25 -8.14
C THR A 52 -4.74 -22.20 -7.01
N THR A 53 -5.14 -20.96 -7.29
CA THR A 53 -5.06 -19.87 -6.31
C THR A 53 -6.12 -20.01 -5.21
N THR A 54 -5.74 -19.62 -4.01
CA THR A 54 -6.57 -19.78 -2.80
C THR A 54 -7.17 -18.47 -2.30
N THR A 55 -6.74 -17.30 -2.82
CA THR A 55 -7.26 -16.01 -2.35
C THR A 55 -8.58 -15.69 -3.03
N GLU A 56 -9.53 -15.12 -2.28
CA GLU A 56 -10.85 -14.71 -2.77
C GLU A 56 -10.71 -13.68 -3.91
N HIS A 57 -9.86 -12.66 -3.71
CA HIS A 57 -9.58 -11.65 -4.72
C HIS A 57 -9.18 -12.26 -6.08
N LYS A 58 -8.29 -13.27 -6.09
CA LYS A 58 -7.87 -13.92 -7.34
C LYS A 58 -8.98 -14.72 -8.01
N LYS A 59 -9.93 -15.24 -7.25
CA LYS A 59 -11.13 -15.88 -7.80
C LYS A 59 -12.07 -14.86 -8.42
N ASP A 60 -12.22 -13.70 -7.78
CA ASP A 60 -13.06 -12.61 -8.30
C ASP A 60 -12.49 -12.07 -9.61
N GLU A 61 -11.16 -11.93 -9.72
CA GLU A 61 -10.48 -11.54 -10.96
C GLU A 61 -10.73 -12.56 -12.08
N GLN A 62 -10.51 -13.85 -11.79
CA GLN A 62 -10.78 -14.90 -12.77
C GLN A 62 -12.26 -14.88 -13.20
N GLY A 63 -13.16 -14.76 -12.23
CA GLY A 63 -14.60 -14.67 -12.50
C GLY A 63 -14.94 -13.53 -13.44
N ALA A 64 -14.39 -12.34 -13.18
CA ALA A 64 -14.59 -11.16 -14.01
C ALA A 64 -14.08 -11.34 -15.45
N LEU A 65 -12.91 -11.94 -15.62
CA LEU A 65 -12.36 -12.22 -16.95
C LEU A 65 -13.16 -13.31 -17.68
N VAL A 66 -13.55 -14.38 -17.00
CA VAL A 66 -14.42 -15.40 -17.58
C VAL A 66 -15.74 -14.80 -18.05
N GLU A 67 -16.38 -13.97 -17.24
CA GLU A 67 -17.63 -13.28 -17.57
C GLU A 67 -17.45 -12.35 -18.77
N TYR A 68 -16.41 -11.54 -18.78
CA TYR A 68 -16.12 -10.60 -19.85
C TYR A 68 -15.92 -11.30 -21.20
N TYR A 69 -15.06 -12.34 -21.26
CA TYR A 69 -14.75 -13.05 -22.51
C TYR A 69 -15.79 -14.10 -22.91
N ALA A 70 -16.77 -14.41 -22.04
CA ALA A 70 -17.90 -15.27 -22.41
C ALA A 70 -18.90 -14.58 -23.35
N VAL A 71 -18.95 -13.24 -23.34
CA VAL A 71 -19.88 -12.46 -24.20
C VAL A 71 -19.54 -12.70 -25.67
N PRO A 72 -20.51 -13.09 -26.51
CA PRO A 72 -20.29 -13.26 -27.94
C PRO A 72 -19.80 -11.96 -28.61
N ASN A 73 -18.79 -12.08 -29.47
CA ASN A 73 -18.18 -10.95 -30.20
C ASN A 73 -17.59 -9.83 -29.31
N GLN A 74 -17.32 -10.12 -28.03
CA GLN A 74 -16.61 -9.20 -27.15
C GLN A 74 -15.24 -8.86 -27.72
N LYS A 75 -14.89 -7.58 -27.75
CA LYS A 75 -13.59 -7.12 -28.25
C LYS A 75 -12.47 -7.55 -27.33
N LEU A 76 -11.34 -7.95 -27.92
CA LEU A 76 -10.08 -8.09 -27.20
C LEU A 76 -9.62 -6.71 -26.73
N LEU A 77 -9.00 -6.66 -25.56
CA LEU A 77 -8.61 -5.41 -24.90
C LEU A 77 -7.21 -4.94 -25.34
N TRP A 78 -6.29 -5.90 -25.49
CA TRP A 78 -4.85 -5.63 -25.58
C TRP A 78 -4.19 -6.11 -26.85
N VAL A 79 -4.77 -7.10 -27.50
CA VAL A 79 -4.21 -7.71 -28.72
C VAL A 79 -5.20 -7.67 -29.87
N ASP A 80 -4.68 -7.80 -31.07
CA ASP A 80 -5.40 -8.12 -32.29
C ASP A 80 -4.69 -9.26 -33.01
N GLU A 81 -5.13 -9.58 -34.23
CA GLU A 81 -4.54 -10.66 -35.03
C GLU A 81 -3.08 -10.40 -35.44
N ASN A 82 -2.60 -9.16 -35.36
CA ASN A 82 -1.27 -8.72 -35.73
C ASN A 82 -0.30 -8.60 -34.55
N GLY A 83 -0.81 -8.64 -33.30
CA GLY A 83 0.02 -8.51 -32.10
C GLY A 83 -0.60 -7.63 -31.01
N LEU A 84 0.26 -7.01 -30.24
CA LEU A 84 -0.14 -6.06 -29.22
C LEU A 84 -0.64 -4.76 -29.84
N THR A 85 -1.85 -4.34 -29.46
CA THR A 85 -2.40 -3.03 -29.83
C THR A 85 -1.67 -1.89 -29.10
N GLU A 86 -1.83 -0.67 -29.57
CA GLU A 86 -1.31 0.51 -28.89
C GLU A 86 -1.90 0.66 -27.47
N ARG A 87 -3.14 0.23 -27.27
CA ARG A 87 -3.78 0.17 -25.94
C ARG A 87 -3.04 -0.80 -25.00
N GLY A 88 -2.74 -1.99 -25.49
CA GLY A 88 -1.99 -3.00 -24.72
C GLY A 88 -0.59 -2.49 -24.36
N LYS A 89 0.12 -1.90 -25.34
CA LYS A 89 1.45 -1.30 -25.10
C LYS A 89 1.40 -0.16 -24.07
N ALA A 90 0.40 0.72 -24.15
CA ALA A 90 0.26 1.84 -23.21
C ALA A 90 0.00 1.37 -21.77
N VAL A 91 -0.87 0.35 -21.59
CA VAL A 91 -1.13 -0.23 -20.26
C VAL A 91 0.10 -0.94 -19.71
N MET A 92 0.82 -1.71 -20.53
CA MET A 92 2.08 -2.33 -20.11
C MET A 92 3.12 -1.29 -19.70
N ALA A 93 3.23 -0.17 -20.42
CA ALA A 93 4.14 0.92 -20.08
C ALA A 93 3.77 1.61 -18.77
N GLU A 94 2.46 1.78 -18.49
CA GLU A 94 1.99 2.30 -17.20
C GLU A 94 2.36 1.36 -16.04
N ILE A 95 2.07 0.07 -16.19
CA ILE A 95 2.38 -0.94 -15.17
C ILE A 95 3.90 -1.05 -14.96
N ALA A 96 4.70 -0.93 -16.00
CA ALA A 96 6.16 -0.92 -15.89
C ALA A 96 6.70 0.25 -15.03
N GLN A 97 5.93 1.33 -14.86
CA GLN A 97 6.25 2.47 -14.00
C GLN A 97 5.78 2.29 -12.54
N ALA A 98 5.24 1.14 -12.18
CA ALA A 98 4.72 0.86 -10.83
C ALA A 98 5.74 1.16 -9.71
N ASP A 99 7.02 0.96 -9.99
CA ASP A 99 8.11 1.28 -9.07
C ASP A 99 8.14 2.76 -8.68
N ASP A 100 7.80 3.67 -9.58
CA ASP A 100 7.78 5.11 -9.32
C ASP A 100 6.68 5.51 -8.34
N TYR A 101 5.63 4.70 -8.29
CA TYR A 101 4.53 4.84 -7.34
C TYR A 101 4.74 4.06 -6.04
N GLY A 102 5.90 3.42 -5.84
CA GLY A 102 6.21 2.64 -4.64
C GLY A 102 5.56 1.26 -4.61
N LEU A 103 5.02 0.82 -5.72
CA LEU A 103 4.69 -0.58 -5.98
C LEU A 103 5.93 -1.31 -6.52
N ARG A 104 5.79 -2.52 -7.03
CA ARG A 104 6.88 -3.25 -7.69
C ARG A 104 6.42 -3.74 -9.05
N ALA A 105 7.01 -3.24 -10.12
CA ALA A 105 6.68 -3.63 -11.48
C ALA A 105 6.86 -5.15 -11.70
N SER A 106 7.83 -5.77 -11.02
CA SER A 106 8.06 -7.22 -11.08
C SER A 106 6.96 -8.08 -10.44
N ASP A 107 6.05 -7.50 -9.67
CA ASP A 107 4.91 -8.22 -9.09
C ASP A 107 3.79 -8.46 -10.12
N TYR A 108 3.84 -7.75 -11.25
CA TYR A 108 2.85 -7.85 -12.33
C TYR A 108 3.41 -8.67 -13.49
N GLU A 109 2.79 -9.82 -13.76
CA GLU A 109 3.25 -10.71 -14.81
C GLU A 109 2.80 -10.18 -16.19
N LEU A 110 3.72 -9.55 -16.92
CA LEU A 110 3.52 -9.07 -18.28
C LEU A 110 4.05 -10.06 -19.31
N PRO A 111 3.48 -10.09 -20.54
CA PRO A 111 3.99 -10.96 -21.60
C PRO A 111 5.39 -10.52 -22.04
N ASP A 112 6.23 -11.49 -22.38
CA ASP A 112 7.52 -11.22 -23.03
C ASP A 112 7.27 -10.94 -24.52
N VAL A 113 7.31 -9.66 -24.88
CA VAL A 113 7.08 -9.19 -26.24
C VAL A 113 8.13 -9.72 -27.22
N ALA A 114 9.37 -9.94 -26.75
CA ALA A 114 10.45 -10.45 -27.60
C ALA A 114 10.22 -11.92 -28.02
N SER A 115 9.41 -12.66 -27.29
CA SER A 115 9.04 -14.04 -27.63
C SER A 115 8.00 -14.17 -28.74
N PHE A 116 7.33 -13.09 -29.12
CA PHE A 116 6.37 -13.09 -30.22
C PHE A 116 7.07 -13.16 -31.59
N ASN A 117 6.97 -14.30 -32.28
CA ASN A 117 7.61 -14.51 -33.59
C ASN A 117 6.65 -14.50 -34.78
N GLY A 118 5.37 -14.24 -34.55
CA GLY A 118 4.36 -14.16 -35.63
C GLY A 118 4.10 -15.47 -36.39
N SER A 119 4.67 -16.59 -35.96
CA SER A 119 4.44 -17.90 -36.60
C SER A 119 2.99 -18.34 -36.40
N ALA A 120 2.28 -18.61 -37.47
CA ALA A 120 0.84 -18.87 -37.48
C ALA A 120 0.39 -20.04 -36.57
N THR A 121 1.28 -20.97 -36.29
CA THR A 121 0.97 -22.17 -35.46
C THR A 121 0.84 -21.86 -33.98
N ASN A 122 1.53 -20.81 -33.47
CA ASN A 122 1.56 -20.46 -32.04
C ASN A 122 1.07 -19.02 -31.76
N ALA A 123 0.75 -18.22 -32.83
CA ALA A 123 0.37 -16.84 -32.65
C ALA A 123 -0.89 -16.67 -31.81
N ALA A 124 -1.95 -17.45 -32.09
CA ALA A 124 -3.20 -17.38 -31.35
C ALA A 124 -3.03 -17.73 -29.86
N ASP A 125 -2.20 -18.72 -29.55
CA ASP A 125 -1.93 -19.12 -28.17
C ASP A 125 -1.13 -18.06 -27.40
N TRP A 126 -0.10 -17.49 -28.02
CA TRP A 126 0.68 -16.39 -27.45
C TRP A 126 -0.18 -15.14 -27.25
N LEU A 127 -1.01 -14.75 -28.26
CA LEU A 127 -1.90 -13.60 -28.18
C LEU A 127 -2.95 -13.78 -27.08
N ALA A 128 -3.50 -14.97 -26.93
CA ALA A 128 -4.42 -15.29 -25.85
C ALA A 128 -3.75 -15.19 -24.47
N GLU A 129 -2.51 -15.68 -24.36
CA GLU A 129 -1.75 -15.56 -23.12
C GLU A 129 -1.41 -14.09 -22.79
N ALA A 130 -1.00 -13.30 -23.78
CA ALA A 130 -0.73 -11.88 -23.63
C ALA A 130 -1.97 -11.10 -23.18
N GLU A 131 -3.13 -11.36 -23.80
CA GLU A 131 -4.40 -10.77 -23.42
C GLU A 131 -4.76 -11.05 -21.96
N ILE A 132 -4.61 -12.29 -21.54
CA ILE A 132 -4.89 -12.73 -20.16
C ILE A 132 -3.90 -12.12 -19.16
N LYS A 133 -2.59 -12.18 -19.45
CA LYS A 133 -1.56 -11.64 -18.55
C LYS A 133 -1.72 -10.12 -18.35
N ILE A 134 -1.93 -9.36 -19.42
CA ILE A 134 -2.14 -7.91 -19.29
C ILE A 134 -3.43 -7.62 -18.54
N SER A 135 -4.49 -8.42 -18.73
CA SER A 135 -5.74 -8.26 -17.99
C SER A 135 -5.56 -8.48 -16.49
N TYR A 136 -4.91 -9.58 -16.07
CA TYR A 136 -4.60 -9.80 -14.67
C TYR A 136 -3.66 -8.73 -14.10
N ALA A 137 -2.61 -8.35 -14.82
CA ALA A 137 -1.71 -7.30 -14.39
C ALA A 137 -2.41 -5.95 -14.19
N ALA A 138 -3.39 -5.61 -15.03
CA ALA A 138 -4.19 -4.41 -14.90
C ALA A 138 -5.12 -4.46 -13.69
N LEU A 139 -5.72 -5.60 -13.40
CA LEU A 139 -6.57 -5.82 -12.21
C LEU A 139 -5.74 -5.75 -10.92
N ASP A 140 -4.62 -6.48 -10.87
CA ASP A 140 -3.69 -6.44 -9.75
C ASP A 140 -3.17 -5.04 -9.48
N TYR A 141 -2.77 -4.31 -10.54
CA TYR A 141 -2.29 -2.94 -10.40
C TYR A 141 -3.36 -2.01 -9.82
N ALA A 142 -4.60 -2.08 -10.30
CA ALA A 142 -5.71 -1.28 -9.79
C ALA A 142 -6.00 -1.60 -8.31
N TYR A 143 -6.00 -2.88 -7.96
CA TYR A 143 -6.19 -3.35 -6.58
C TYR A 143 -5.08 -2.87 -5.65
N ASP A 144 -3.83 -3.04 -6.04
CA ASP A 144 -2.67 -2.63 -5.27
C ASP A 144 -2.57 -1.11 -5.12
N ALA A 145 -2.89 -0.37 -6.19
CA ALA A 145 -2.92 1.09 -6.18
C ALA A 145 -3.95 1.66 -5.20
N ARG A 146 -4.99 0.89 -4.86
CA ARG A 146 -6.02 1.22 -3.85
C ARG A 146 -5.76 0.61 -2.48
N GLY A 147 -4.54 0.10 -2.24
CA GLY A 147 -4.10 -0.41 -0.94
C GLY A 147 -4.47 -1.87 -0.66
N GLY A 148 -4.91 -2.61 -1.66
CA GLY A 148 -5.33 -4.01 -1.51
C GLY A 148 -4.18 -4.99 -1.24
N ARG A 149 -2.95 -4.59 -1.54
CA ARG A 149 -1.75 -5.43 -1.37
C ARG A 149 -1.49 -5.86 0.07
N ILE A 150 -1.89 -5.04 1.02
CA ILE A 150 -1.66 -5.27 2.46
C ILE A 150 -3.01 -5.21 3.18
N VAL A 151 -3.24 -6.17 4.08
CA VAL A 151 -4.38 -6.14 5.00
C VAL A 151 -3.93 -5.44 6.30
N PRO A 152 -4.30 -4.15 6.52
CA PRO A 152 -3.75 -3.35 7.61
C PRO A 152 -4.03 -3.93 8.99
N THR A 153 -5.22 -4.51 9.19
CA THR A 153 -5.64 -5.12 10.46
C THR A 153 -4.77 -6.32 10.87
N ARG A 154 -4.11 -7.00 9.91
CA ARG A 154 -3.14 -8.07 10.21
C ARG A 154 -1.81 -7.53 10.76
N LEU A 155 -1.48 -6.27 10.49
CA LEU A 155 -0.30 -5.61 11.04
C LEU A 155 -0.56 -5.11 12.46
N SER A 156 -1.73 -4.55 12.69
CA SER A 156 -2.19 -4.09 14.01
C SER A 156 -3.72 -3.96 14.01
N PRO A 157 -4.41 -4.36 15.08
CA PRO A 157 -5.84 -4.13 15.23
C PRO A 157 -6.20 -2.62 15.31
N ASN A 158 -5.22 -1.75 15.52
CA ASN A 158 -5.39 -0.30 15.52
C ASN A 158 -5.27 0.33 14.12
N LEU A 159 -5.00 -0.47 13.08
CA LEU A 159 -4.98 -0.05 11.68
C LEU A 159 -6.22 -0.60 11.00
N ASP A 160 -7.31 0.15 11.02
CA ASP A 160 -8.60 -0.25 10.47
C ASP A 160 -9.14 0.80 9.48
N PRO A 161 -8.42 1.04 8.36
CA PRO A 161 -8.92 1.89 7.30
C PRO A 161 -10.05 1.18 6.55
N ASP A 162 -11.04 1.96 6.13
CA ASP A 162 -12.11 1.50 5.26
C ASP A 162 -11.63 1.55 3.80
N LEU A 163 -11.09 0.42 3.30
CA LEU A 163 -10.51 0.35 1.96
C LEU A 163 -11.60 0.20 0.91
N ALA A 164 -11.78 1.23 0.08
CA ALA A 164 -12.63 1.15 -1.12
C ALA A 164 -11.88 0.46 -2.26
N LEU A 165 -11.77 -0.87 -2.20
CA LEU A 165 -11.07 -1.66 -3.22
C LEU A 165 -11.91 -1.78 -4.49
N PRO A 166 -11.29 -1.68 -5.68
CA PRO A 166 -11.99 -1.77 -6.94
C PRO A 166 -12.46 -3.21 -7.20
N LYS A 167 -13.68 -3.34 -7.73
CA LYS A 167 -14.20 -4.65 -8.16
C LYS A 167 -13.65 -5.00 -9.54
N PRO A 168 -13.14 -6.22 -9.75
CA PRO A 168 -12.54 -6.63 -11.01
C PRO A 168 -13.47 -6.46 -12.22
N THR A 169 -14.76 -6.76 -12.10
CA THR A 169 -15.75 -6.56 -13.14
C THR A 169 -15.87 -5.09 -13.56
N GLU A 170 -16.00 -4.17 -12.58
CA GLU A 170 -16.11 -2.73 -12.82
C GLU A 170 -14.82 -2.18 -13.49
N VAL A 171 -13.66 -2.69 -13.11
CA VAL A 171 -12.36 -2.29 -13.70
C VAL A 171 -12.28 -2.72 -15.16
N ILE A 172 -12.57 -3.98 -15.48
CA ILE A 172 -12.48 -4.50 -16.85
C ILE A 172 -13.50 -3.84 -17.78
N GLU A 173 -14.74 -3.69 -17.34
CA GLU A 173 -15.78 -3.01 -18.12
C GLU A 173 -15.41 -1.54 -18.38
N SER A 174 -14.92 -0.84 -17.37
CA SER A 174 -14.46 0.54 -17.53
C SER A 174 -13.29 0.65 -18.48
N ILE A 175 -12.29 -0.23 -18.35
CA ILE A 175 -11.15 -0.29 -19.27
C ILE A 175 -11.62 -0.49 -20.71
N ALA A 176 -12.56 -1.40 -20.94
CA ALA A 176 -13.02 -1.75 -22.28
C ALA A 176 -13.55 -0.55 -23.09
N ILE A 177 -14.21 0.39 -22.42
CA ILE A 177 -14.86 1.54 -23.06
C ILE A 177 -14.02 2.83 -23.05
N ARG A 178 -12.94 2.90 -22.26
CA ARG A 178 -12.15 4.12 -22.17
C ARG A 178 -11.17 4.25 -23.35
N SER A 179 -11.00 5.48 -23.82
CA SER A 179 -10.02 5.81 -24.88
C SER A 179 -8.58 5.71 -24.38
N ASP A 180 -8.33 6.07 -23.11
CA ASP A 180 -7.02 5.99 -22.46
C ASP A 180 -7.10 5.07 -21.23
N PRO A 181 -6.86 3.77 -21.40
CA PRO A 181 -6.86 2.81 -20.31
C PRO A 181 -5.65 2.96 -19.37
N ALA A 182 -4.53 3.49 -19.84
CA ALA A 182 -3.36 3.73 -19.00
C ALA A 182 -3.62 4.86 -18.00
N ALA A 183 -4.21 5.98 -18.46
CA ALA A 183 -4.62 7.05 -17.56
C ALA A 183 -5.69 6.58 -16.56
N TYR A 184 -6.60 5.69 -16.98
CA TYR A 184 -7.58 5.11 -16.08
C TYR A 184 -6.90 4.26 -14.99
N LEU A 185 -5.93 3.42 -15.33
CA LEU A 185 -5.17 2.66 -14.33
C LEU A 185 -4.40 3.59 -13.39
N ARG A 186 -3.76 4.63 -13.92
CA ARG A 186 -3.08 5.63 -13.10
C ARG A 186 -4.01 6.32 -12.12
N SER A 187 -5.29 6.52 -12.48
CA SER A 187 -6.27 7.18 -11.60
C SER A 187 -6.63 6.39 -10.33
N PHE A 188 -6.19 5.14 -10.19
CA PHE A 188 -6.30 4.40 -8.94
C PHE A 188 -5.23 4.80 -7.91
N GLN A 189 -4.12 5.42 -8.34
CA GLN A 189 -3.13 5.95 -7.40
C GLN A 189 -3.70 7.14 -6.63
N PRO A 190 -3.24 7.37 -5.38
CA PRO A 190 -3.62 8.57 -4.64
C PRO A 190 -3.23 9.85 -5.41
N ASP A 191 -4.15 10.81 -5.49
CA ASP A 191 -3.99 12.08 -6.20
C ASP A 191 -3.61 13.26 -5.30
N GLN A 192 -3.53 13.03 -3.97
CA GLN A 192 -3.21 14.06 -3.01
C GLN A 192 -1.80 14.61 -3.24
N PRO A 193 -1.60 15.94 -3.13
CA PRO A 193 -0.29 16.60 -3.31
C PRO A 193 0.84 15.99 -2.46
N GLN A 194 0.50 15.49 -1.27
CA GLN A 194 1.46 14.87 -0.36
C GLN A 194 1.96 13.51 -0.88
N PHE A 195 1.08 12.72 -1.51
CA PHE A 195 1.50 11.47 -2.15
C PHE A 195 2.40 11.75 -3.35
N GLU A 196 2.05 12.74 -4.16
CA GLU A 196 2.88 13.14 -5.31
C GLU A 196 4.26 13.63 -4.87
N ALA A 197 4.35 14.40 -3.78
CA ALA A 197 5.63 14.81 -3.21
C ALA A 197 6.49 13.62 -2.76
N LEU A 198 5.88 12.58 -2.17
CA LEU A 198 6.57 11.33 -1.81
C LEU A 198 7.04 10.59 -3.07
N ARG A 199 6.20 10.51 -4.11
CA ARG A 199 6.53 9.89 -5.39
C ARG A 199 7.73 10.57 -6.04
N GLN A 200 7.70 11.90 -6.16
CA GLN A 200 8.81 12.66 -6.73
C GLN A 200 10.10 12.44 -5.94
N LYS A 201 10.01 12.41 -4.60
CA LYS A 201 11.16 12.12 -3.75
C LYS A 201 11.70 10.70 -3.97
N LEU A 202 10.80 9.71 -4.13
CA LEU A 202 11.19 8.33 -4.41
C LEU A 202 11.90 8.21 -5.75
N VAL A 203 11.34 8.82 -6.81
CA VAL A 203 11.95 8.85 -8.17
C VAL A 203 13.31 9.52 -8.13
N ALA A 204 13.42 10.68 -7.47
CA ALA A 204 14.70 11.39 -7.32
C ALA A 204 15.75 10.56 -6.60
N LEU A 205 15.34 9.80 -5.56
CA LEU A 205 16.26 8.91 -4.84
C LEU A 205 16.65 7.68 -5.66
N ARG A 206 15.80 7.19 -6.57
CA ARG A 206 16.08 6.05 -7.45
C ARG A 206 16.78 6.47 -8.75
N GLY A 207 16.42 7.65 -9.28
CA GLY A 207 16.90 8.17 -10.57
C GLY A 207 18.25 8.89 -10.53
N GLY A 208 18.89 8.95 -9.36
CA GLY A 208 20.20 9.60 -9.23
C GLY A 208 21.25 8.94 -10.10
N LYS A 209 21.36 9.36 -11.37
CA LYS A 209 22.57 9.15 -12.15
C LYS A 209 23.70 9.75 -11.34
N ALA A 210 24.67 8.92 -10.92
CA ALA A 210 25.91 9.40 -10.37
C ALA A 210 26.59 10.21 -11.47
N GLU A 211 26.55 11.53 -11.38
CA GLU A 211 27.50 12.38 -12.08
C GLU A 211 28.86 12.06 -11.47
N THR A 212 29.57 11.17 -12.12
CA THR A 212 30.97 10.85 -11.81
C THR A 212 31.86 11.88 -12.50
N GLU A 213 31.80 13.14 -12.05
CA GLU A 213 32.93 14.03 -12.27
C GLU A 213 34.07 13.53 -11.40
N LYS A 214 35.13 13.02 -12.04
CA LYS A 214 36.38 12.70 -11.35
C LYS A 214 36.98 14.00 -10.85
N PRO A 215 37.05 14.25 -9.55
CA PRO A 215 37.61 15.49 -9.06
C PRO A 215 39.10 15.57 -9.35
N ALA A 216 39.58 16.79 -9.64
CA ALA A 216 41.00 17.06 -9.89
C ALA A 216 41.88 16.75 -8.66
N ILE A 217 41.28 16.77 -7.45
CA ILE A 217 41.98 16.51 -6.17
C ILE A 217 41.38 15.25 -5.55
N VAL A 218 42.20 14.24 -5.37
CA VAL A 218 41.83 12.96 -4.76
C VAL A 218 42.37 12.89 -3.34
N ILE A 219 41.54 12.52 -2.38
CA ILE A 219 41.96 12.26 -0.99
C ILE A 219 42.32 10.78 -0.87
N PRO A 220 43.59 10.41 -0.66
CA PRO A 220 43.97 9.01 -0.59
C PRO A 220 43.40 8.31 0.64
N ASP A 221 43.39 6.97 0.64
CA ASP A 221 43.07 6.18 1.82
C ASP A 221 44.00 6.51 2.99
N GLY A 222 43.49 6.48 4.19
CA GLY A 222 44.23 6.88 5.37
C GLY A 222 43.42 6.84 6.66
N PRO A 223 43.97 7.41 7.74
CA PRO A 223 43.33 7.40 9.04
C PRO A 223 42.04 8.22 9.06
N LEU A 224 41.20 8.00 10.07
CA LEU A 224 40.01 8.82 10.31
C LEU A 224 40.43 10.27 10.61
N LEU A 225 40.07 11.22 9.74
CA LEU A 225 40.24 12.64 9.98
C LEU A 225 39.05 13.22 10.73
N LYS A 226 39.30 13.85 11.87
CA LYS A 226 38.30 14.47 12.74
C LYS A 226 38.92 15.66 13.47
N LEU A 227 38.08 16.45 14.12
CA LEU A 227 38.52 17.63 14.90
C LEU A 227 39.72 17.29 15.80
N GLY A 228 40.74 18.13 15.72
CA GLY A 228 42.00 18.02 16.49
C GLY A 228 43.09 17.11 15.87
N VAL A 229 42.80 16.42 14.76
CA VAL A 229 43.81 15.62 14.05
C VAL A 229 44.69 16.51 13.18
N GLU A 230 46.00 16.27 13.22
CA GLU A 230 46.99 16.88 12.32
C GLU A 230 47.46 15.81 11.35
N HIS A 231 47.24 16.03 10.04
CA HIS A 231 47.57 15.09 9.00
C HIS A 231 47.71 15.77 7.63
N GLU A 232 48.64 15.36 6.80
CA GLU A 232 48.86 15.94 5.47
C GLU A 232 47.62 15.89 4.55
N GLN A 233 46.79 14.89 4.70
CA GLN A 233 45.54 14.79 3.95
C GLN A 233 44.53 15.91 4.28
N VAL A 234 44.69 16.62 5.41
CA VAL A 234 43.81 17.78 5.73
C VAL A 234 44.11 18.92 4.77
N ALA A 235 45.33 19.11 4.35
CA ALA A 235 45.68 20.12 3.34
C ALA A 235 45.04 19.81 1.97
N LEU A 236 44.98 18.52 1.59
CA LEU A 236 44.26 18.08 0.39
C LEU A 236 42.75 18.27 0.54
N LEU A 237 42.21 17.99 1.74
CA LEU A 237 40.82 18.17 2.07
C LEU A 237 40.38 19.63 2.00
N ARG A 238 41.19 20.55 2.55
CA ARG A 238 40.94 22.00 2.43
C ARG A 238 40.87 22.44 0.97
N LYS A 239 41.84 22.03 0.15
CA LYS A 239 41.82 22.31 -1.29
C LYS A 239 40.63 21.70 -2.01
N ARG A 240 40.21 20.50 -1.64
CA ARG A 240 39.09 19.78 -2.25
C ARG A 240 37.75 20.43 -1.92
N LEU A 241 37.65 21.10 -0.75
CA LEU A 241 36.47 21.81 -0.26
C LEU A 241 36.54 23.32 -0.56
N ASP A 242 37.49 23.78 -1.40
CA ASP A 242 37.70 25.19 -1.78
C ASP A 242 37.80 26.12 -0.57
N MET A 243 38.44 25.66 0.49
CA MET A 243 38.62 26.44 1.70
C MET A 243 39.80 27.41 1.56
N PRO A 244 39.74 28.63 2.17
CA PRO A 244 40.82 29.55 2.17
C PRO A 244 42.04 28.96 2.87
N LEU A 245 43.23 29.31 2.35
CA LEU A 245 44.53 28.88 2.90
C LEU A 245 45.19 29.94 3.76
N GLU A 246 44.61 31.12 3.79
CA GLU A 246 45.00 32.28 4.56
C GLU A 246 43.78 32.92 5.24
N THR A 247 44.00 33.49 6.42
CA THR A 247 42.98 34.29 7.10
C THR A 247 42.77 35.63 6.39
N PRO A 248 41.67 36.36 6.63
CA PRO A 248 41.41 37.67 5.98
C PRO A 248 42.51 38.75 6.19
N ASP A 249 43.36 38.60 7.20
CA ASP A 249 44.51 39.45 7.48
C ASP A 249 45.82 39.00 6.82
N GLY A 250 45.76 37.92 6.00
CA GLY A 250 46.94 37.39 5.28
C GLY A 250 47.80 36.44 6.09
N THR A 251 47.34 35.98 7.28
CA THR A 251 48.08 35.02 8.08
C THR A 251 47.88 33.62 7.50
N PRO A 252 48.97 32.82 7.23
CA PRO A 252 48.81 31.43 6.76
C PRO A 252 48.10 30.58 7.78
N ILE A 253 47.10 29.83 7.30
CA ILE A 253 46.37 28.88 8.13
C ILE A 253 47.18 27.58 8.25
N GLU A 254 47.13 26.94 9.42
CA GLU A 254 47.74 25.66 9.69
C GLU A 254 47.08 24.54 8.85
N GLN A 255 47.60 24.33 7.63
CA GLN A 255 46.90 23.56 6.58
C GLN A 255 46.69 22.09 6.93
N ILE A 256 47.50 21.51 7.81
CA ILE A 256 47.42 20.08 8.18
C ILE A 256 46.48 19.82 9.39
N LYS A 257 46.02 20.87 10.05
CA LYS A 257 45.16 20.76 11.24
C LYS A 257 43.70 20.69 10.86
N PHE A 258 43.04 19.67 11.38
CA PHE A 258 41.58 19.54 11.26
C PHE A 258 40.92 20.37 12.36
N ASP A 259 40.68 21.63 12.07
CA ASP A 259 40.03 22.57 12.98
C ASP A 259 38.48 22.56 12.85
N GLU A 260 37.82 23.47 13.54
CA GLU A 260 36.37 23.60 13.51
C GLU A 260 35.83 24.00 12.12
N GLU A 261 36.56 24.84 11.41
CA GLU A 261 36.15 25.26 10.06
C GLU A 261 36.19 24.11 9.07
N VAL A 262 37.20 23.24 9.13
CA VAL A 262 37.27 22.02 8.33
C VAL A 262 36.12 21.07 8.71
N ARG A 263 35.88 20.90 10.00
CA ARG A 263 34.77 20.07 10.47
C ARG A 263 33.43 20.56 9.89
N ASP A 264 33.15 21.85 9.94
CA ASP A 264 31.91 22.43 9.47
C ASP A 264 31.79 22.37 7.94
N ALA A 265 32.89 22.60 7.21
CA ALA A 265 32.95 22.40 5.75
C ALA A 265 32.66 20.92 5.37
N VAL A 266 33.25 19.96 6.12
CA VAL A 266 32.95 18.54 5.93
C VAL A 266 31.49 18.23 6.20
N ARG A 267 30.88 18.78 7.26
CA ARG A 267 29.45 18.60 7.55
C ARG A 267 28.57 19.14 6.44
N HIS A 268 28.88 20.34 5.91
CA HIS A 268 28.15 20.90 4.77
C HIS A 268 28.29 20.02 3.52
N PHE A 269 29.52 19.55 3.23
CA PHE A 269 29.75 18.61 2.13
C PHE A 269 28.95 17.31 2.30
N GLN A 270 29.00 16.69 3.49
CA GLN A 270 28.28 15.49 3.81
C GLN A 270 26.77 15.68 3.64
N LEU A 271 26.21 16.79 4.15
CA LEU A 271 24.81 17.14 4.02
C LEU A 271 24.41 17.32 2.54
N ALA A 272 25.20 18.08 1.77
CA ALA A 272 24.96 18.29 0.34
C ALA A 272 25.00 17.00 -0.47
N HIS A 273 25.78 16.01 -0.02
CA HIS A 273 25.91 14.71 -0.67
C HIS A 273 25.06 13.60 -0.01
N GLY A 274 24.17 13.96 0.92
CA GLY A 274 23.22 13.02 1.56
C GLY A 274 23.88 12.02 2.53
N ALA A 275 25.07 12.30 3.01
CA ALA A 275 25.73 11.53 4.06
C ALA A 275 25.33 12.04 5.46
N VAL A 276 25.59 11.23 6.50
CA VAL A 276 25.42 11.67 7.89
C VAL A 276 26.41 12.82 8.16
N PRO A 277 25.95 14.02 8.58
CA PRO A 277 26.80 15.18 8.77
C PRO A 277 27.53 15.11 10.13
N ASP A 278 28.37 14.09 10.32
CA ASP A 278 29.15 13.88 11.54
C ASP A 278 30.43 14.75 11.61
N GLY A 279 30.81 15.34 10.47
CA GLY A 279 31.98 16.18 10.36
C GLY A 279 33.29 15.40 10.39
N MET A 280 33.26 14.11 10.13
CA MET A 280 34.45 13.24 10.09
C MET A 280 34.72 12.71 8.69
N VAL A 281 35.98 12.52 8.34
CA VAL A 281 36.38 11.98 7.03
C VAL A 281 36.90 10.55 7.20
N GLY A 282 35.96 9.62 7.22
CA GLY A 282 36.22 8.18 7.13
C GLY A 282 36.19 7.70 5.67
N ASN A 283 36.24 6.38 5.45
CA ASN A 283 36.25 5.77 4.10
C ASN A 283 35.03 6.18 3.25
N GLY A 284 33.83 6.27 3.85
CA GLY A 284 32.65 6.70 3.13
C GLY A 284 32.72 8.15 2.65
N THR A 285 33.16 9.06 3.51
CA THR A 285 33.34 10.48 3.16
C THR A 285 34.46 10.66 2.13
N ARG A 286 35.59 9.92 2.24
CA ARG A 286 36.65 9.92 1.21
C ARG A 286 36.14 9.47 -0.15
N HIS A 287 35.35 8.40 -0.17
CA HIS A 287 34.76 7.90 -1.41
C HIS A 287 33.88 8.97 -2.10
N LEU A 288 33.09 9.71 -1.33
CA LEU A 288 32.27 10.82 -1.84
C LEU A 288 33.15 12.00 -2.33
N LEU A 289 34.19 12.38 -1.55
CA LEU A 289 35.12 13.46 -1.91
C LEU A 289 35.89 13.14 -3.21
N ASN A 290 36.17 11.87 -3.48
CA ASN A 290 36.85 11.40 -4.66
C ASN A 290 35.96 11.20 -5.89
N GLY A 291 34.74 11.69 -5.85
CA GLY A 291 33.78 11.53 -6.96
C GLY A 291 33.40 10.06 -7.21
N GLY A 292 33.64 9.20 -6.22
CA GLY A 292 33.12 7.86 -6.24
C GLY A 292 31.58 7.94 -6.37
N PRO A 293 30.97 6.96 -7.05
CA PRO A 293 29.51 6.93 -7.04
C PRO A 293 29.08 7.09 -5.60
N ARG A 294 28.18 8.05 -5.35
CA ARG A 294 27.53 8.15 -4.05
C ARG A 294 27.21 6.70 -3.67
N PRO A 295 27.61 6.18 -2.49
CA PRO A 295 27.12 4.89 -2.08
C PRO A 295 25.63 5.02 -2.21
N HIS A 296 25.01 4.31 -3.17
CA HIS A 296 23.66 4.52 -3.65
C HIS A 296 22.79 5.27 -2.64
N HIS A 297 22.95 6.61 -2.63
CA HIS A 297 22.07 7.53 -1.98
C HIS A 297 21.23 8.22 -3.06
N GLY A 298 20.64 7.46 -3.78
CA GLY A 298 19.28 7.01 -3.71
C GLY A 298 18.89 6.72 -2.27
N GLY A 299 18.43 7.68 -1.51
CA GLY A 299 18.18 7.68 -0.09
C GLY A 299 18.64 6.42 0.66
N SER A 300 19.13 6.53 1.86
CA SER A 300 19.53 5.32 2.59
C SER A 300 18.43 4.26 2.43
N PRO A 301 18.71 2.94 2.42
CA PRO A 301 17.66 1.92 2.36
C PRO A 301 16.55 2.18 3.37
N ALA A 302 16.88 2.80 4.50
CA ALA A 302 15.92 3.24 5.51
C ALA A 302 15.02 4.39 5.01
N GLN A 303 15.57 5.37 4.30
CA GLN A 303 14.78 6.48 3.72
C GLN A 303 13.85 5.99 2.63
N VAL A 304 14.33 5.15 1.72
CA VAL A 304 13.49 4.53 0.67
C VAL A 304 12.39 3.70 1.31
N ARG A 305 12.71 2.88 2.32
CA ARG A 305 11.71 2.11 3.07
C ARG A 305 10.67 3.00 3.73
N SER A 306 11.09 4.10 4.36
CA SER A 306 10.16 5.05 4.98
C SER A 306 9.24 5.71 3.96
N LEU A 307 9.74 6.07 2.76
CA LEU A 307 8.92 6.58 1.67
C LEU A 307 7.89 5.54 1.21
N LEU A 308 8.33 4.30 0.95
CA LEU A 308 7.45 3.22 0.53
C LEU A 308 6.33 2.93 1.55
N ILE A 309 6.68 2.90 2.85
CA ILE A 309 5.70 2.71 3.93
C ILE A 309 4.69 3.87 3.97
N ASN A 310 5.14 5.12 3.81
CA ASN A 310 4.24 6.26 3.83
C ASN A 310 3.37 6.31 2.56
N MET A 311 3.92 5.99 1.39
CA MET A 311 3.14 5.88 0.16
C MET A 311 2.07 4.78 0.27
N GLU A 312 2.40 3.64 0.89
CA GLU A 312 1.41 2.60 1.16
C GLU A 312 0.30 3.08 2.10
N ARG A 313 0.64 3.82 3.17
CA ARG A 313 -0.35 4.39 4.10
C ARG A 313 -1.27 5.41 3.44
N TRP A 314 -0.79 6.16 2.44
CA TRP A 314 -1.62 7.08 1.66
C TRP A 314 -2.70 6.34 0.87
N ARG A 315 -2.43 5.11 0.38
CA ARG A 315 -3.42 4.26 -0.29
C ARG A 315 -4.55 3.80 0.63
N TRP A 316 -4.33 3.84 1.95
CA TRP A 316 -5.35 3.47 2.93
C TRP A 316 -6.30 4.62 3.28
N LEU A 317 -6.03 5.82 2.81
CA LEU A 317 -6.94 6.95 2.96
C LEU A 317 -8.03 6.91 1.87
N PRO A 318 -9.20 7.53 2.11
CA PRO A 318 -10.17 7.76 1.05
C PRO A 318 -9.53 8.46 -0.14
N HIS A 319 -9.92 8.08 -1.34
CA HIS A 319 -9.37 8.71 -2.56
C HIS A 319 -9.77 10.19 -2.62
N ASP A 320 -11.01 10.48 -2.32
CA ASP A 320 -11.54 11.83 -2.16
C ASP A 320 -11.72 12.13 -0.67
N LEU A 321 -11.00 13.10 -0.16
CA LEU A 321 -11.12 13.58 1.22
C LEU A 321 -12.21 14.67 1.34
N GLY A 322 -12.79 15.10 0.22
CA GLY A 322 -13.73 16.20 0.16
C GLY A 322 -13.06 17.58 0.26
N ALA A 323 -13.84 18.63 0.01
CA ALA A 323 -13.36 20.00 0.11
C ALA A 323 -13.06 20.44 1.55
N PHE A 324 -13.66 19.77 2.53
CA PHE A 324 -13.46 20.06 3.96
C PHE A 324 -13.24 18.78 4.74
N TYR A 325 -12.08 18.67 5.39
CA TYR A 325 -11.74 17.51 6.22
C TYR A 325 -10.83 17.84 7.39
N VAL A 326 -10.82 16.97 8.40
CA VAL A 326 -9.92 17.05 9.55
C VAL A 326 -8.93 15.88 9.47
N THR A 327 -7.65 16.18 9.50
CA THR A 327 -6.59 15.17 9.53
C THR A 327 -5.80 15.24 10.83
N VAL A 328 -5.50 14.07 11.41
CA VAL A 328 -4.62 13.94 12.57
C VAL A 328 -3.41 13.12 12.18
N ASN A 329 -2.26 13.79 12.13
CA ASN A 329 -0.97 13.11 11.92
C ASN A 329 -0.42 12.68 13.29
N ILE A 330 -0.67 11.42 13.65
CA ILE A 330 -0.30 10.85 14.95
C ILE A 330 1.20 10.97 15.23
N PRO A 331 2.12 10.59 14.31
CA PRO A 331 3.57 10.76 14.53
C PRO A 331 4.03 12.21 14.71
N GLU A 332 3.32 13.17 14.14
CA GLU A 332 3.62 14.59 14.23
C GLU A 332 2.98 15.26 15.45
N PHE A 333 2.02 14.59 16.08
CA PHE A 333 1.17 15.15 17.16
C PHE A 333 0.39 16.40 16.72
N MET A 334 -0.06 16.43 15.47
CA MET A 334 -0.73 17.60 14.88
C MET A 334 -2.09 17.21 14.29
N LEU A 335 -3.05 18.11 14.50
CA LEU A 335 -4.33 18.12 13.82
C LEU A 335 -4.37 19.32 12.87
N ARG A 336 -4.92 19.09 11.68
CA ARG A 336 -5.19 20.13 10.69
C ARG A 336 -6.65 20.04 10.26
N VAL A 337 -7.28 21.19 10.17
CA VAL A 337 -8.54 21.39 9.45
C VAL A 337 -8.17 21.90 8.07
N VAL A 338 -8.59 21.23 7.05
CA VAL A 338 -8.27 21.53 5.66
C VAL A 338 -9.57 21.92 4.94
N GLU A 339 -9.54 23.01 4.22
CA GLU A 339 -10.60 23.50 3.35
C GLU A 339 -9.95 23.84 1.99
N ASP A 340 -10.48 23.26 0.91
CA ASP A 340 -9.97 23.41 -0.46
C ASP A 340 -8.43 23.24 -0.52
N ASP A 341 -7.94 22.12 -0.04
CA ASP A 341 -6.52 21.74 0.05
C ASP A 341 -5.63 22.69 0.89
N THR A 342 -6.23 23.66 1.57
CA THR A 342 -5.50 24.60 2.42
C THR A 342 -5.75 24.33 3.90
N ALA A 343 -4.69 24.20 4.70
CA ALA A 343 -4.83 24.05 6.14
C ALA A 343 -5.26 25.39 6.76
N VAL A 344 -6.56 25.53 7.07
CA VAL A 344 -7.16 26.74 7.67
C VAL A 344 -6.99 26.78 9.19
N PHE A 345 -6.76 25.64 9.83
CA PHE A 345 -6.49 25.56 11.26
C PHE A 345 -5.51 24.44 11.56
N THR A 346 -4.56 24.68 12.46
CA THR A 346 -3.56 23.70 12.88
C THR A 346 -3.36 23.78 14.38
N THR A 347 -3.36 22.64 15.06
CA THR A 347 -3.13 22.57 16.51
C THR A 347 -2.43 21.27 16.90
N ARG A 348 -1.78 21.29 18.08
CA ARG A 348 -1.22 20.08 18.68
C ARG A 348 -2.32 19.22 19.26
N VAL A 349 -2.10 17.90 19.20
CA VAL A 349 -3.01 16.90 19.79
C VAL A 349 -2.25 15.97 20.72
N VAL A 350 -2.97 15.41 21.69
CA VAL A 350 -2.49 14.30 22.50
C VAL A 350 -2.91 13.00 21.83
N VAL A 351 -1.97 12.09 21.65
CA VAL A 351 -2.19 10.77 21.09
C VAL A 351 -1.87 9.69 22.11
N GLY A 352 -2.34 8.48 21.87
CA GLY A 352 -2.09 7.32 22.73
C GLY A 352 -0.59 6.97 22.82
N LYS A 353 -0.20 6.36 23.93
CA LYS A 353 1.13 5.80 24.14
C LYS A 353 1.35 4.59 23.22
N THR A 354 2.59 4.15 23.09
CA THR A 354 2.97 3.00 22.25
C THR A 354 2.32 1.68 22.66
N ASP A 355 1.98 1.52 23.94
CA ASP A 355 1.25 0.38 24.50
C ASP A 355 -0.28 0.56 24.49
N LYS A 356 -0.77 1.78 24.26
CA LYS A 356 -2.20 2.15 24.14
C LYS A 356 -2.36 3.11 22.95
N GLN A 357 -2.15 2.57 21.75
CA GLN A 357 -2.08 3.37 20.53
C GLN A 357 -3.43 3.98 20.14
N THR A 358 -3.40 5.19 19.60
CA THR A 358 -4.56 5.78 18.92
C THR A 358 -4.84 4.98 17.65
N PRO A 359 -6.09 4.51 17.43
CA PRO A 359 -6.47 3.85 16.19
C PRO A 359 -6.33 4.78 14.98
N VAL A 360 -6.00 4.18 13.84
CA VAL A 360 -5.94 4.85 12.53
C VAL A 360 -7.17 4.44 11.72
N PHE A 361 -8.01 5.40 11.39
CA PHE A 361 -9.24 5.19 10.63
C PHE A 361 -9.63 6.49 9.89
N SER A 362 -10.54 6.37 8.95
CA SER A 362 -11.21 7.50 8.31
C SER A 362 -12.72 7.32 8.47
N LYS A 363 -13.43 8.34 8.94
CA LYS A 363 -14.88 8.33 9.13
C LYS A 363 -15.45 9.72 8.94
N ASP A 364 -16.70 9.78 8.51
CA ASP A 364 -17.44 11.02 8.46
C ASP A 364 -17.85 11.44 9.86
N MET A 365 -17.71 12.75 10.14
CA MET A 365 -18.20 13.35 11.38
C MET A 365 -19.69 13.56 11.28
N GLN A 366 -20.45 12.93 12.17
CA GLN A 366 -21.91 12.97 12.15
C GLN A 366 -22.49 13.94 13.18
N GLU A 367 -21.80 14.12 14.30
CA GLU A 367 -22.33 14.89 15.42
C GLU A 367 -21.23 15.66 16.16
N VAL A 368 -21.57 16.85 16.65
CA VAL A 368 -20.72 17.66 17.53
C VAL A 368 -21.42 17.82 18.88
N VAL A 369 -20.86 17.21 19.92
CA VAL A 369 -21.44 17.22 21.27
C VAL A 369 -20.72 18.24 22.13
N PHE A 370 -21.43 19.25 22.60
CA PHE A 370 -20.94 20.24 23.56
C PHE A 370 -21.16 19.77 24.99
N GLY A 371 -20.16 19.92 25.85
CA GLY A 371 -20.24 19.44 27.23
C GLY A 371 -20.47 17.92 27.33
N PRO A 372 -19.58 17.10 26.70
CA PRO A 372 -19.79 15.67 26.66
C PRO A 372 -19.65 15.01 28.05
N PHE A 373 -20.42 13.95 28.29
CA PHE A 373 -20.11 12.99 29.34
C PHE A 373 -19.05 12.03 28.85
N TRP A 374 -18.08 11.73 29.68
CA TRP A 374 -17.12 10.67 29.38
C TRP A 374 -17.52 9.38 30.12
N ASN A 375 -18.06 8.43 29.40
CA ASN A 375 -18.31 7.08 29.93
C ASN A 375 -16.97 6.33 29.98
N VAL A 376 -16.56 5.90 31.17
CA VAL A 376 -15.29 5.22 31.38
C VAL A 376 -15.28 3.86 30.69
N PRO A 377 -14.35 3.61 29.75
CA PRO A 377 -14.23 2.33 29.07
C PRO A 377 -13.97 1.17 30.04
N THR A 378 -14.43 -0.03 29.69
CA THR A 378 -14.27 -1.23 30.53
C THR A 378 -12.80 -1.55 30.82
N SER A 379 -11.90 -1.34 29.88
CA SER A 379 -10.46 -1.51 30.10
C SER A 379 -9.93 -0.61 31.21
N ILE A 380 -10.28 0.69 31.19
CA ILE A 380 -9.88 1.65 32.22
C ILE A 380 -10.50 1.30 33.58
N LYS A 381 -11.76 0.86 33.59
CA LYS A 381 -12.39 0.39 34.83
C LYS A 381 -11.63 -0.74 35.47
N ILE A 382 -11.16 -1.72 34.68
CA ILE A 382 -10.45 -2.91 35.17
C ILE A 382 -8.99 -2.59 35.51
N GLU A 383 -8.29 -1.87 34.62
CA GLU A 383 -6.86 -1.69 34.73
C GLU A 383 -6.48 -0.52 35.63
N GLU A 384 -7.29 0.56 35.67
CA GLU A 384 -6.92 1.82 36.30
C GLU A 384 -7.82 2.20 37.49
N ILE A 385 -9.06 1.69 37.62
CA ILE A 385 -9.93 1.99 38.74
C ILE A 385 -9.94 0.84 39.74
N ARG A 386 -10.23 -0.38 39.28
CA ARG A 386 -10.35 -1.56 40.16
C ARG A 386 -9.17 -1.79 41.11
N PRO A 387 -7.90 -1.61 40.71
CA PRO A 387 -6.76 -1.82 41.62
C PRO A 387 -6.73 -0.90 42.83
N TYR A 388 -7.37 0.28 42.76
CA TYR A 388 -7.46 1.24 43.84
C TYR A 388 -8.66 1.02 44.73
N LEU A 389 -9.66 0.25 44.34
CA LEU A 389 -10.83 -0.11 45.14
C LEU A 389 -10.44 -1.21 46.12
N ARG A 390 -9.91 -0.80 47.27
CA ARG A 390 -9.52 -1.70 48.34
C ARG A 390 -10.41 -1.45 49.55
N GLN A 391 -10.78 -2.52 50.24
CA GLN A 391 -11.48 -2.42 51.51
C GLN A 391 -10.47 -1.95 52.56
N GLU A 392 -10.73 -0.82 53.22
CA GLU A 392 -9.91 -0.33 54.31
C GLU A 392 -10.25 -1.14 55.59
N ALA A 393 -9.21 -1.64 56.26
CA ALA A 393 -9.40 -2.39 57.51
C ALA A 393 -10.06 -1.51 58.58
N ALA A 394 -11.14 -2.01 59.16
CA ALA A 394 -11.78 -1.35 60.29
C ALA A 394 -10.82 -1.33 61.49
N TRP A 395 -10.31 -0.15 61.85
CA TRP A 395 -9.48 0.02 63.02
C TRP A 395 -10.37 0.48 64.20
N PHE A 396 -10.52 -0.34 65.20
CA PHE A 396 -11.12 -0.16 66.53
C PHE A 396 -12.59 0.30 66.68
N PHE A 397 -13.23 0.98 65.75
CA PHE A 397 -14.62 1.46 65.93
C PHE A 397 -15.51 1.26 64.66
N GLY A 398 -15.50 0.08 64.09
CA GLY A 398 -16.52 -0.41 63.17
C GLY A 398 -16.82 0.50 61.99
N GLY A 399 -16.28 0.22 60.83
CA GLY A 399 -16.60 0.91 59.60
C GLY A 399 -15.50 0.77 58.55
N GLY A 400 -15.20 -0.44 58.13
CA GLY A 400 -14.34 -0.65 56.95
C GLY A 400 -15.09 -0.20 55.69
N GLY A 401 -14.73 0.98 55.18
CA GLY A 401 -15.24 1.51 53.92
C GLY A 401 -14.38 1.12 52.72
N TRP A 402 -14.86 1.37 51.52
CA TRP A 402 -14.06 1.24 50.33
C TRP A 402 -13.22 2.50 50.11
N ASN A 403 -11.93 2.33 49.70
CA ASN A 403 -11.12 3.45 49.27
C ASN A 403 -11.64 3.92 47.88
N THR A 404 -12.30 5.06 47.90
CA THR A 404 -12.91 5.67 46.71
C THR A 404 -12.23 6.95 46.26
N ALA A 405 -11.00 7.20 46.75
CA ALA A 405 -10.25 8.43 46.43
C ALA A 405 -10.03 8.63 44.92
N VAL A 406 -9.97 7.54 44.14
CA VAL A 406 -9.84 7.58 42.69
C VAL A 406 -11.05 8.28 42.04
N PHE A 407 -12.26 8.07 42.55
CA PHE A 407 -13.46 8.73 42.02
C PHE A 407 -13.45 10.24 42.27
N GLN A 408 -13.05 10.65 43.48
CA GLN A 408 -12.93 12.07 43.83
C GLN A 408 -11.83 12.76 43.03
N ARG A 409 -10.66 12.13 42.92
CA ARG A 409 -9.48 12.68 42.21
C ARG A 409 -9.79 12.98 40.73
N HIS A 410 -10.55 12.11 40.09
CA HIS A 410 -10.87 12.21 38.70
C HIS A 410 -12.29 12.68 38.41
N ASN A 411 -13.02 13.21 39.44
CA ASN A 411 -14.41 13.63 39.32
C ASN A 411 -15.31 12.57 38.65
N LEU A 412 -15.09 11.30 39.01
CA LEU A 412 -15.88 10.17 38.51
C LEU A 412 -17.12 9.97 39.34
N ARG A 413 -18.22 9.62 38.67
CA ARG A 413 -19.50 9.30 39.28
C ARG A 413 -19.93 7.89 38.90
N VAL A 414 -20.75 7.29 39.76
CA VAL A 414 -21.24 5.91 39.59
C VAL A 414 -22.75 5.92 39.51
N LYS A 415 -23.31 5.18 38.54
CA LYS A 415 -24.72 4.87 38.46
C LYS A 415 -24.97 3.37 38.58
N ILE A 416 -25.98 3.01 39.35
CA ILE A 416 -26.52 1.65 39.46
C ILE A 416 -28.02 1.71 39.27
N GLY A 417 -28.54 0.93 38.33
CA GLY A 417 -29.96 0.95 37.99
C GLY A 417 -30.47 2.32 37.53
N GLY A 418 -29.59 3.10 36.84
CA GLY A 418 -29.90 4.43 36.32
C GLY A 418 -29.86 5.55 37.37
N ARG A 419 -29.55 5.25 38.64
CA ARG A 419 -29.47 6.25 39.73
C ARG A 419 -28.01 6.46 40.13
N GLU A 420 -27.67 7.72 40.34
CA GLU A 420 -26.33 8.07 40.90
C GLU A 420 -26.26 7.61 42.36
N VAL A 421 -25.14 6.97 42.68
CA VAL A 421 -24.88 6.44 44.01
C VAL A 421 -23.50 6.88 44.49
N ASP A 422 -23.34 7.00 45.82
CA ASP A 422 -22.05 7.24 46.42
C ASP A 422 -21.14 6.02 46.19
N PRO A 423 -19.96 6.18 45.55
CA PRO A 423 -19.02 5.09 45.33
C PRO A 423 -18.59 4.38 46.64
N GLY A 424 -18.59 5.11 47.78
CA GLY A 424 -18.28 4.56 49.10
C GLY A 424 -19.36 3.63 49.66
N ALA A 425 -20.60 3.78 49.22
CA ALA A 425 -21.72 2.95 49.61
C ALA A 425 -21.88 1.67 48.77
N VAL A 426 -21.08 1.53 47.70
CA VAL A 426 -21.12 0.36 46.80
C VAL A 426 -20.26 -0.76 47.32
N ASP A 427 -20.81 -1.94 47.47
CA ASP A 427 -20.04 -3.16 47.74
C ASP A 427 -19.36 -3.67 46.46
N TRP A 428 -18.14 -3.24 46.23
CA TRP A 428 -17.35 -3.59 45.01
C TRP A 428 -16.95 -5.06 44.93
N ASN A 429 -17.21 -5.89 45.94
CA ASN A 429 -17.10 -7.34 45.87
C ASN A 429 -18.34 -7.98 45.21
N ARG A 430 -19.49 -7.36 45.34
CA ARG A 430 -20.76 -7.86 44.80
C ARG A 430 -21.09 -7.28 43.43
N PHE A 431 -20.68 -6.05 43.17
CA PHE A 431 -20.90 -5.38 41.89
C PHE A 431 -19.72 -5.57 40.95
N ASP A 432 -19.99 -6.13 39.78
CA ASP A 432 -18.96 -6.23 38.74
C ASP A 432 -18.72 -4.83 38.12
N ILE A 433 -17.53 -4.31 38.35
CA ILE A 433 -17.14 -2.98 37.83
C ILE A 433 -17.27 -2.88 36.30
N ARG A 434 -17.16 -4.01 35.58
CA ARG A 434 -17.35 -4.05 34.13
C ARG A 434 -18.71 -3.58 33.71
N ASN A 435 -19.75 -3.98 34.47
CA ASN A 435 -21.15 -3.72 34.21
C ASN A 435 -21.68 -2.49 34.96
N THR A 436 -20.85 -1.85 35.79
CA THR A 436 -21.21 -0.63 36.51
C THR A 436 -20.99 0.58 35.59
N GLU A 437 -21.98 1.47 35.51
CA GLU A 437 -21.85 2.73 34.78
C GLU A 437 -20.99 3.70 35.59
N ILE A 438 -19.77 3.98 35.13
CA ILE A 438 -18.85 4.96 35.68
C ILE A 438 -18.63 6.02 34.62
N TYR A 439 -18.77 7.30 35.00
CA TYR A 439 -18.68 8.39 34.06
C TYR A 439 -18.11 9.66 34.69
N GLN A 440 -17.59 10.54 33.83
CA GLN A 440 -17.21 11.90 34.19
C GLN A 440 -18.25 12.89 33.66
N PRO A 441 -18.80 13.79 34.50
CA PRO A 441 -19.73 14.80 34.02
C PRO A 441 -19.02 15.87 33.17
N PRO A 442 -19.77 16.66 32.38
CA PRO A 442 -19.24 17.85 31.72
C PRO A 442 -18.57 18.81 32.70
N GLY A 443 -17.53 19.50 32.24
CA GLY A 443 -16.88 20.53 33.04
C GLY A 443 -15.36 20.54 32.97
N PRO A 444 -14.71 21.40 33.75
CA PRO A 444 -13.27 21.46 33.87
C PRO A 444 -12.71 20.14 34.35
N GLY A 445 -11.74 19.60 33.66
CA GLY A 445 -11.12 18.30 34.00
C GLY A 445 -11.81 17.09 33.36
N ASN A 446 -12.88 17.24 32.57
CA ASN A 446 -13.39 16.16 31.75
C ASN A 446 -12.35 15.78 30.67
N VAL A 447 -12.01 14.49 30.56
CA VAL A 447 -10.97 14.01 29.64
C VAL A 447 -11.31 14.23 28.16
N LEU A 448 -12.59 14.36 27.80
CA LEU A 448 -13.04 14.69 26.44
C LEU A 448 -13.02 16.20 26.15
N GLY A 449 -12.72 17.02 27.17
CA GLY A 449 -12.74 18.46 27.00
C GLY A 449 -14.16 19.05 26.88
N LYS A 450 -14.27 20.18 26.17
CA LYS A 450 -15.53 20.91 26.02
C LYS A 450 -16.39 20.43 24.86
N VAL A 451 -15.77 19.74 23.89
CA VAL A 451 -16.43 19.30 22.65
C VAL A 451 -15.95 17.91 22.31
N LYS A 452 -16.88 17.06 21.89
CA LYS A 452 -16.63 15.72 21.34
C LYS A 452 -17.16 15.69 19.90
N PHE A 453 -16.40 15.20 18.98
CA PHE A 453 -16.80 14.89 17.61
C PHE A 453 -17.13 13.39 17.52
N VAL A 454 -18.24 13.05 16.88
CA VAL A 454 -18.76 11.69 16.74
C VAL A 454 -19.07 11.38 15.29
#